data_a366dd53b21ee4a66f96f30839e8f2c4
#
_entry.id   a366dd53b21ee4a66f96f30839e8f2c4
#
_cell.length_a   1.000
_cell.length_b   1.000
_cell.length_c   1.000
_cell.angle_alpha   90.00
_cell.angle_beta   90.00
_cell.angle_gamma   90.00
#
_symmetry.space_group_name_H-M   'P 1'
#
loop_
_entity.id
_entity.type
_entity.pdbx_description
1 polymer ?
#
loop_
_entity_poly.entity_id
_entity_poly.type
_entity_poly.pdbx_seq_one_letter_code
_entity_poly.pdbx_strand_id
1 'polypeptide(L)'
;RKLYWPFIASPERPLTPLLFAYSPSVLPKPADWTAPNLHIPGYFFLDQPDYRPPQDLQDFLAEGQPPVCITFGSNIHQGAQQVTQAALAGLARTGNRGIFLTGWGGWRPESPPPGTLFLDSAPHDWLFPRCKTIVHHGGAGTTAAGLRSGLPNIVVPHATDQPFWARRVAAIAAGPQPIPIRQFSPERFVAALAEAEGENIQAGAAEIGRRIQAE
;
A
#
# COMPACT_ATOMS: atom_id res chain seq x y z
N ARG A 1 31.20 25.39 -8.60
CA ARG A 1 31.49 24.45 -7.46
C ARG A 1 30.74 23.17 -7.74
N LYS A 2 31.45 22.06 -8.03
CA LYS A 2 30.83 20.71 -8.09
C LYS A 2 30.36 20.38 -6.66
N LEU A 3 29.05 20.22 -6.47
CA LEU A 3 28.49 19.68 -5.25
C LEU A 3 28.93 18.22 -5.18
N TYR A 4 29.94 17.95 -4.36
CA TYR A 4 30.26 16.56 -3.98
C TYR A 4 29.21 16.12 -2.94
N TRP A 5 28.29 15.27 -3.36
CA TRP A 5 27.49 14.51 -2.42
C TRP A 5 28.43 13.71 -1.51
N PRO A 6 28.20 13.66 -0.20
CA PRO A 6 29.11 12.97 0.72
C PRO A 6 29.26 11.46 0.45
N PHE A 7 28.49 10.93 -0.48
CA PHE A 7 28.45 9.51 -0.86
C PHE A 7 29.08 9.22 -2.24
N ILE A 8 29.54 10.20 -2.96
CA ILE A 8 30.26 10.03 -4.23
C ILE A 8 31.74 9.97 -3.94
N ALA A 9 32.40 8.92 -4.42
CA ALA A 9 33.79 8.59 -4.16
C ALA A 9 34.76 9.76 -4.34
N SER A 10 35.61 9.96 -3.34
CA SER A 10 36.98 10.43 -3.56
C SER A 10 37.82 9.22 -4.04
N PRO A 11 38.77 9.40 -4.97
CA PRO A 11 39.67 8.32 -5.40
C PRO A 11 40.44 7.63 -4.26
N GLU A 12 40.49 8.25 -3.09
CA GLU A 12 41.27 7.84 -1.92
C GLU A 12 40.45 7.17 -0.83
N ARG A 13 39.12 7.03 -0.99
CA ARG A 13 38.25 6.38 0.01
C ARG A 13 37.49 5.21 -0.59
N PRO A 14 37.36 4.07 0.11
CA PRO A 14 36.51 3.00 -0.32
C PRO A 14 35.08 3.53 -0.50
N LEU A 15 34.43 3.13 -1.60
CA LEU A 15 33.05 3.50 -1.91
C LEU A 15 32.12 2.97 -0.82
N THR A 16 31.47 3.87 -0.09
CA THR A 16 30.38 3.47 0.83
C THR A 16 29.25 2.87 0.01
N PRO A 17 28.78 1.65 0.32
CA PRO A 17 27.62 1.08 -0.34
C PRO A 17 26.39 1.97 -0.16
N LEU A 18 25.68 2.23 -1.25
CA LEU A 18 24.40 2.92 -1.26
C LEU A 18 23.32 1.90 -1.53
N LEU A 19 22.47 1.66 -0.54
CA LEU A 19 21.38 0.70 -0.63
C LEU A 19 20.07 1.45 -0.90
N PHE A 20 19.45 1.16 -2.03
CA PHE A 20 18.12 1.66 -2.37
C PHE A 20 17.10 0.57 -2.05
N ALA A 21 16.42 0.71 -0.91
CA ALA A 21 15.50 -0.28 -0.36
C ALA A 21 14.14 -0.28 -1.10
N TYR A 22 14.16 -0.70 -2.36
CA TYR A 22 12.98 -0.97 -3.15
C TYR A 22 13.18 -2.19 -4.06
N SER A 23 12.09 -2.81 -4.52
CA SER A 23 12.15 -3.97 -5.40
C SER A 23 12.52 -3.59 -6.85
N PRO A 24 13.53 -4.24 -7.45
CA PRO A 24 13.84 -4.06 -8.88
C PRO A 24 12.71 -4.57 -9.79
N SER A 25 11.86 -5.46 -9.29
CA SER A 25 10.65 -5.90 -10.01
C SER A 25 9.58 -4.81 -10.07
N VAL A 26 9.55 -3.91 -9.07
CA VAL A 26 8.64 -2.76 -9.05
C VAL A 26 9.21 -1.59 -9.83
N LEU A 27 10.49 -1.25 -9.62
CA LEU A 27 11.17 -0.16 -10.31
C LEU A 27 12.54 -0.64 -10.77
N PRO A 28 12.74 -0.90 -12.07
CA PRO A 28 14.03 -1.32 -12.58
C PRO A 28 15.14 -0.30 -12.28
N LYS A 29 16.38 -0.80 -12.07
CA LYS A 29 17.54 0.06 -11.90
C LYS A 29 17.71 0.93 -13.15
N PRO A 30 17.84 2.27 -13.02
CA PRO A 30 18.14 3.14 -14.15
C PRO A 30 19.43 2.73 -14.86
N ALA A 31 19.42 2.76 -16.20
CA ALA A 31 20.59 2.33 -17.00
C ALA A 31 21.84 3.18 -16.77
N ASP A 32 21.67 4.43 -16.39
CA ASP A 32 22.73 5.39 -16.07
C ASP A 32 23.29 5.24 -14.64
N TRP A 33 22.71 4.38 -13.81
CA TRP A 33 23.22 4.07 -12.47
C TRP A 33 24.34 3.03 -12.54
N THR A 34 25.48 3.43 -13.06
CA THR A 34 26.62 2.53 -13.33
C THR A 34 27.63 2.42 -12.18
N ALA A 35 27.53 3.28 -11.15
CA ALA A 35 28.47 3.25 -10.03
C ALA A 35 28.41 1.89 -9.27
N PRO A 36 29.58 1.27 -9.02
CA PRO A 36 29.62 -0.10 -8.47
C PRO A 36 29.13 -0.22 -7.03
N ASN A 37 28.99 0.91 -6.32
CA ASN A 37 28.47 0.95 -4.95
C ASN A 37 26.95 1.16 -4.85
N LEU A 38 26.25 1.23 -5.99
CA LEU A 38 24.79 1.37 -6.01
C LEU A 38 24.12 0.00 -6.06
N HIS A 39 23.41 -0.34 -5.00
CA HIS A 39 22.72 -1.61 -4.85
C HIS A 39 21.22 -1.41 -4.67
N ILE A 40 20.43 -2.26 -5.30
CA ILE A 40 18.97 -2.34 -5.12
C ILE A 40 18.67 -3.75 -4.60
N PRO A 41 18.70 -3.95 -3.27
CA PRO A 41 18.62 -5.27 -2.64
C PRO A 41 17.17 -5.78 -2.45
N GLY A 42 16.17 -5.10 -2.97
CA GLY A 42 14.78 -5.36 -2.63
C GLY A 42 14.30 -4.48 -1.48
N TYR A 43 13.07 -4.70 -1.05
CA TYR A 43 12.50 -4.00 0.10
C TYR A 43 13.01 -4.55 1.43
N PHE A 44 13.13 -3.68 2.43
CA PHE A 44 13.41 -4.10 3.80
C PHE A 44 12.09 -4.21 4.57
N PHE A 45 11.76 -5.43 4.97
CA PHE A 45 10.57 -5.72 5.76
C PHE A 45 10.96 -6.05 7.20
N LEU A 46 10.10 -5.66 8.13
CA LEU A 46 10.17 -6.05 9.53
C LEU A 46 8.87 -6.79 9.86
N ASP A 47 8.89 -8.10 9.67
CA ASP A 47 7.73 -8.95 9.91
C ASP A 47 7.49 -9.14 11.42
N GLN A 48 6.23 -9.35 11.81
CA GLN A 48 5.83 -9.55 13.21
C GLN A 48 5.20 -10.95 13.40
N PRO A 49 6.01 -12.03 13.39
CA PRO A 49 5.50 -13.40 13.43
C PRO A 49 4.74 -13.72 14.73
N ASP A 50 5.07 -13.04 15.83
CA ASP A 50 4.45 -13.25 17.13
C ASP A 50 3.21 -12.37 17.36
N TYR A 51 2.72 -11.68 16.33
CA TYR A 51 1.53 -10.86 16.46
C TYR A 51 0.30 -11.70 16.85
N ARG A 52 -0.37 -11.25 17.90
CA ARG A 52 -1.62 -11.84 18.36
C ARG A 52 -2.76 -10.87 18.06
N PRO A 53 -3.59 -11.17 17.08
CA PRO A 53 -4.71 -10.29 16.73
C PRO A 53 -5.72 -10.24 17.87
N PRO A 54 -6.36 -9.09 18.11
CA PRO A 54 -7.45 -8.98 19.04
C PRO A 54 -8.65 -9.84 18.58
N GLN A 55 -9.51 -10.23 19.52
CA GLN A 55 -10.58 -11.20 19.27
C GLN A 55 -11.57 -10.69 18.22
N ASP A 56 -11.94 -9.42 18.28
CA ASP A 56 -12.83 -8.78 17.31
C ASP A 56 -12.32 -8.84 15.87
N LEU A 57 -11.00 -8.73 15.66
CA LEU A 57 -10.38 -8.91 14.34
C LEU A 57 -10.43 -10.36 13.90
N GLN A 58 -10.17 -11.31 14.81
CA GLN A 58 -10.25 -12.73 14.49
C GLN A 58 -11.68 -13.11 14.09
N ASP A 59 -12.65 -12.72 14.89
CA ASP A 59 -14.09 -13.00 14.65
C ASP A 59 -14.52 -12.35 13.32
N PHE A 60 -14.15 -11.09 13.09
CA PHE A 60 -14.44 -10.41 11.85
C PHE A 60 -13.85 -11.14 10.63
N LEU A 61 -12.62 -11.61 10.67
CA LEU A 61 -11.99 -12.33 9.55
C LEU A 61 -12.57 -13.74 9.34
N ALA A 62 -13.06 -14.38 10.40
CA ALA A 62 -13.68 -15.70 10.31
C ALA A 62 -15.09 -15.66 9.66
N GLU A 63 -15.74 -14.50 9.65
CA GLU A 63 -17.08 -14.31 9.12
C GLU A 63 -17.03 -13.85 7.65
N GLY A 64 -17.55 -14.66 6.73
CA GLY A 64 -17.82 -14.26 5.35
C GLY A 64 -16.58 -14.08 4.46
N GLN A 65 -16.73 -13.26 3.42
CA GLN A 65 -15.70 -13.06 2.40
C GLN A 65 -14.52 -12.20 2.91
N PRO A 66 -13.30 -12.36 2.35
CA PRO A 66 -12.16 -11.53 2.69
C PRO A 66 -12.48 -10.04 2.52
N PRO A 67 -12.13 -9.18 3.51
CA PRO A 67 -12.45 -7.76 3.47
C PRO A 67 -11.54 -6.96 2.55
N VAL A 68 -11.94 -5.74 2.22
CA VAL A 68 -11.08 -4.68 1.70
C VAL A 68 -10.38 -4.03 2.89
N CYS A 69 -9.04 -3.96 2.87
CA CYS A 69 -8.29 -3.21 3.87
C CYS A 69 -8.07 -1.78 3.42
N ILE A 70 -8.45 -0.79 4.24
CA ILE A 70 -8.31 0.63 3.96
C ILE A 70 -7.36 1.25 4.99
N THR A 71 -6.23 1.81 4.51
CA THR A 71 -5.24 2.47 5.36
C THR A 71 -4.66 3.70 4.68
N PHE A 72 -4.90 4.86 5.26
CA PHE A 72 -4.36 6.11 4.71
C PHE A 72 -3.14 6.63 5.49
N GLY A 73 -2.63 5.83 6.44
CA GLY A 73 -1.52 6.21 7.30
C GLY A 73 -1.87 7.35 8.27
N SER A 74 -0.87 7.84 8.98
CA SER A 74 -1.02 8.91 9.98
C SER A 74 -1.13 10.32 9.39
N ASN A 75 -1.14 10.47 8.07
CA ASN A 75 -1.01 11.78 7.41
C ASN A 75 -2.34 12.47 7.07
N ILE A 76 -3.50 11.89 7.42
CA ILE A 76 -4.79 12.52 7.14
C ILE A 76 -5.37 13.12 8.41
N HIS A 77 -5.01 14.35 8.74
CA HIS A 77 -5.70 15.11 9.78
C HIS A 77 -6.85 15.97 9.21
N GLN A 78 -6.73 16.46 7.98
CA GLN A 78 -7.79 17.23 7.30
C GLN A 78 -8.45 16.39 6.21
N GLY A 79 -9.77 16.19 6.32
CA GLY A 79 -10.55 15.42 5.34
C GLY A 79 -10.64 13.91 5.60
N ALA A 80 -10.04 13.37 6.68
CA ALA A 80 -10.13 11.95 7.03
C ALA A 80 -11.58 11.46 7.11
N GLN A 81 -12.46 12.26 7.70
CA GLN A 81 -13.88 11.94 7.81
C GLN A 81 -14.54 11.78 6.43
N GLN A 82 -14.31 12.73 5.52
CA GLN A 82 -14.93 12.71 4.18
C GLN A 82 -14.46 11.50 3.37
N VAL A 83 -13.16 11.19 3.43
CA VAL A 83 -12.59 10.05 2.72
C VAL A 83 -13.11 8.73 3.30
N THR A 84 -13.17 8.60 4.62
CA THR A 84 -13.72 7.42 5.28
C THR A 84 -15.20 7.25 4.97
N GLN A 85 -16.00 8.32 4.99
CA GLN A 85 -17.41 8.27 4.62
C GLN A 85 -17.61 7.87 3.15
N ALA A 86 -16.79 8.39 2.23
CA ALA A 86 -16.83 7.98 0.84
C ALA A 86 -16.47 6.49 0.65
N ALA A 87 -15.47 5.99 1.39
CA ALA A 87 -15.11 4.59 1.37
C ALA A 87 -16.24 3.70 1.93
N LEU A 88 -16.82 4.07 3.07
CA LEU A 88 -17.98 3.36 3.64
C LEU A 88 -19.15 3.29 2.68
N ALA A 89 -19.48 4.41 2.03
CA ALA A 89 -20.55 4.45 1.02
C ALA A 89 -20.25 3.57 -0.18
N GLY A 90 -19.00 3.51 -0.64
CA GLY A 90 -18.57 2.61 -1.72
C GLY A 90 -18.66 1.14 -1.33
N LEU A 91 -18.18 0.77 -0.13
CA LEU A 91 -18.31 -0.61 0.39
C LEU A 91 -19.78 -1.05 0.49
N ALA A 92 -20.64 -0.19 1.03
CA ALA A 92 -22.07 -0.49 1.14
C ALA A 92 -22.73 -0.74 -0.23
N ARG A 93 -22.37 0.03 -1.26
CA ARG A 93 -22.89 -0.13 -2.64
C ARG A 93 -22.44 -1.43 -3.31
N THR A 94 -21.28 -1.94 -2.92
CA THR A 94 -20.70 -3.15 -3.52
C THR A 94 -20.90 -4.41 -2.66
N GLY A 95 -21.49 -4.28 -1.47
CA GLY A 95 -21.63 -5.37 -0.52
C GLY A 95 -20.30 -5.87 0.05
N ASN A 96 -19.22 -5.11 -0.12
CA ASN A 96 -17.91 -5.46 0.39
C ASN A 96 -17.78 -5.20 1.89
N ARG A 97 -17.11 -6.10 2.58
CA ARG A 97 -16.67 -5.90 3.96
C ARG A 97 -15.40 -5.04 3.99
N GLY A 98 -15.20 -4.28 5.07
CA GLY A 98 -14.04 -3.39 5.17
C GLY A 98 -13.35 -3.40 6.52
N ILE A 99 -12.01 -3.40 6.52
CA ILE A 99 -11.18 -3.13 7.70
C ILE A 99 -10.50 -1.78 7.49
N PHE A 100 -10.71 -0.86 8.44
CA PHE A 100 -10.10 0.46 8.43
C PHE A 100 -8.99 0.52 9.47
N LEU A 101 -7.75 0.75 9.02
CA LEU A 101 -6.63 1.07 9.89
C LEU A 101 -6.53 2.60 9.99
N THR A 102 -6.97 3.15 11.11
CA THR A 102 -7.11 4.60 11.28
C THR A 102 -5.80 5.29 11.63
N GLY A 103 -4.83 4.56 12.17
CA GLY A 103 -3.60 5.15 12.68
C GLY A 103 -3.85 6.07 13.89
N TRP A 104 -2.84 6.85 14.23
CA TRP A 104 -2.91 7.78 15.35
C TRP A 104 -3.68 9.05 14.94
N GLY A 105 -4.96 9.14 15.31
CA GLY A 105 -5.80 10.30 15.03
C GLY A 105 -6.67 10.22 13.78
N GLY A 106 -6.82 9.04 13.18
CA GLY A 106 -7.81 8.82 12.11
C GLY A 106 -9.25 8.89 12.63
N TRP A 107 -10.14 9.41 11.80
CA TRP A 107 -11.55 9.48 12.14
C TRP A 107 -12.22 8.09 12.04
N ARG A 108 -13.09 7.79 12.99
CA ARG A 108 -14.01 6.65 12.96
C ARG A 108 -15.42 7.07 13.36
N PRO A 109 -16.47 6.46 12.81
CA PRO A 109 -17.84 6.72 13.25
C PRO A 109 -18.05 6.21 14.68
N GLU A 110 -18.95 6.86 15.43
CA GLU A 110 -19.35 6.39 16.77
C GLU A 110 -19.97 4.98 16.71
N SER A 111 -20.74 4.71 15.64
CA SER A 111 -21.32 3.42 15.37
C SER A 111 -20.88 2.95 13.98
N PRO A 112 -19.88 2.05 13.89
CA PRO A 112 -19.44 1.50 12.63
C PRO A 112 -20.57 0.74 11.92
N PRO A 113 -20.76 0.93 10.60
CA PRO A 113 -21.75 0.19 9.84
C PRO A 113 -21.50 -1.33 9.86
N PRO A 114 -22.55 -2.18 9.75
CA PRO A 114 -22.38 -3.61 9.63
C PRO A 114 -21.40 -3.99 8.49
N GLY A 115 -20.60 -5.02 8.71
CA GLY A 115 -19.58 -5.46 7.76
C GLY A 115 -18.32 -4.57 7.74
N THR A 116 -18.15 -3.67 8.72
CA THR A 116 -16.93 -2.86 8.86
C THR A 116 -16.30 -3.02 10.23
N LEU A 117 -14.95 -3.02 10.27
CA LEU A 117 -14.16 -3.06 11.49
C LEU A 117 -13.15 -1.91 11.46
N PHE A 118 -13.01 -1.20 12.59
CA PHE A 118 -12.06 -0.09 12.75
C PHE A 118 -11.02 -0.47 13.80
N LEU A 119 -9.75 -0.41 13.39
CA LEU A 119 -8.59 -0.70 14.25
C LEU A 119 -7.63 0.48 14.21
N ASP A 120 -6.93 0.72 15.30
CA ASP A 120 -5.87 1.73 15.31
C ASP A 120 -4.69 1.30 14.45
N SER A 121 -4.29 0.03 14.55
CA SER A 121 -3.23 -0.55 13.73
C SER A 121 -3.33 -2.08 13.70
N ALA A 122 -2.75 -2.66 12.65
CA ALA A 122 -2.40 -4.08 12.58
C ALA A 122 -1.17 -4.25 11.69
N PRO A 123 -0.28 -5.23 11.96
CA PRO A 123 0.86 -5.52 11.10
C PRO A 123 0.41 -5.86 9.68
N HIS A 124 0.99 -5.20 8.70
CA HIS A 124 0.62 -5.37 7.29
C HIS A 124 0.95 -6.77 6.78
N ASP A 125 2.08 -7.34 7.21
CA ASP A 125 2.51 -8.69 6.88
C ASP A 125 1.51 -9.75 7.36
N TRP A 126 0.85 -9.49 8.49
CA TRP A 126 -0.19 -10.37 9.03
C TRP A 126 -1.57 -10.11 8.40
N LEU A 127 -1.99 -8.84 8.29
CA LEU A 127 -3.36 -8.49 7.89
C LEU A 127 -3.59 -8.59 6.37
N PHE A 128 -2.67 -8.03 5.56
CA PHE A 128 -2.90 -7.89 4.12
C PHE A 128 -3.17 -9.22 3.41
N PRO A 129 -2.44 -10.33 3.68
CA PRO A 129 -2.72 -11.62 3.05
C PRO A 129 -4.12 -12.20 3.36
N ARG A 130 -4.84 -11.64 4.34
CA ARG A 130 -6.19 -12.04 4.76
C ARG A 130 -7.30 -11.17 4.16
N CYS A 131 -6.91 -10.22 3.33
CA CYS A 131 -7.80 -9.29 2.62
C CYS A 131 -7.96 -9.70 1.15
N LYS A 132 -8.83 -9.03 0.42
CA LYS A 132 -8.97 -9.20 -1.03
C LYS A 132 -8.37 -8.05 -1.85
N THR A 133 -8.29 -6.87 -1.27
CA THR A 133 -7.79 -5.64 -1.92
C THR A 133 -7.26 -4.70 -0.84
N ILE A 134 -6.17 -4.01 -1.14
CA ILE A 134 -5.57 -3.03 -0.25
C ILE A 134 -5.80 -1.63 -0.81
N VAL A 135 -6.38 -0.75 -0.01
CA VAL A 135 -6.60 0.67 -0.35
C VAL A 135 -5.69 1.51 0.53
N HIS A 136 -4.81 2.29 -0.08
CA HIS A 136 -3.83 3.05 0.69
C HIS A 136 -3.39 4.36 0.02
N HIS A 137 -2.71 5.20 0.78
CA HIS A 137 -2.27 6.52 0.31
C HIS A 137 -1.07 6.51 -0.65
N GLY A 138 -0.36 5.40 -0.80
CA GLY A 138 0.80 5.29 -1.70
C GLY A 138 2.15 5.63 -1.07
N GLY A 139 2.25 5.67 0.25
CA GLY A 139 3.56 5.75 0.91
C GLY A 139 4.43 4.53 0.58
N ALA A 140 5.75 4.71 0.41
CA ALA A 140 6.66 3.67 -0.07
C ALA A 140 6.56 2.35 0.72
N GLY A 141 6.54 2.42 2.06
CA GLY A 141 6.45 1.24 2.93
C GLY A 141 5.12 0.50 2.81
N THR A 142 3.99 1.23 2.78
CA THR A 142 2.66 0.61 2.62
C THR A 142 2.50 0.03 1.21
N THR A 143 3.02 0.72 0.19
CA THR A 143 3.06 0.20 -1.19
C THR A 143 3.87 -1.10 -1.26
N ALA A 144 5.04 -1.14 -0.63
CA ALA A 144 5.87 -2.34 -0.56
C ALA A 144 5.12 -3.52 0.08
N ALA A 145 4.49 -3.29 1.25
CA ALA A 145 3.73 -4.32 1.95
C ALA A 145 2.49 -4.79 1.15
N GLY A 146 1.77 -3.86 0.53
CA GLY A 146 0.64 -4.16 -0.34
C GLY A 146 1.03 -5.00 -1.54
N LEU A 147 2.10 -4.63 -2.24
CA LEU A 147 2.61 -5.40 -3.39
C LEU A 147 3.12 -6.78 -2.98
N ARG A 148 3.85 -6.88 -1.84
CA ARG A 148 4.33 -8.16 -1.30
C ARG A 148 3.19 -9.12 -0.98
N SER A 149 2.02 -8.62 -0.59
CA SER A 149 0.85 -9.47 -0.30
C SER A 149 0.29 -10.17 -1.53
N GLY A 150 0.64 -9.73 -2.74
CA GLY A 150 0.14 -10.27 -3.99
C GLY A 150 -1.30 -9.89 -4.31
N LEU A 151 -1.85 -8.90 -3.60
CA LEU A 151 -3.22 -8.43 -3.77
C LEU A 151 -3.29 -7.14 -4.58
N PRO A 152 -4.41 -6.85 -5.24
CA PRO A 152 -4.65 -5.56 -5.89
C PRO A 152 -4.53 -4.39 -4.92
N ASN A 153 -3.85 -3.32 -5.36
CA ASN A 153 -3.63 -2.11 -4.60
C ASN A 153 -4.37 -0.93 -5.24
N ILE A 154 -5.40 -0.40 -4.58
CA ILE A 154 -6.06 0.85 -4.97
C ILE A 154 -5.34 1.99 -4.27
N VAL A 155 -4.66 2.83 -5.04
CA VAL A 155 -3.85 3.90 -4.46
C VAL A 155 -4.56 5.24 -4.55
N VAL A 156 -4.66 5.92 -3.39
CA VAL A 156 -5.30 7.24 -3.23
C VAL A 156 -4.22 8.22 -2.77
N PRO A 157 -3.40 8.76 -3.70
CA PRO A 157 -2.28 9.59 -3.34
C PRO A 157 -2.71 10.98 -2.85
N HIS A 158 -2.02 11.47 -1.81
CA HIS A 158 -2.25 12.77 -1.19
C HIS A 158 -1.18 13.79 -1.57
N ALA A 159 0.10 13.46 -1.38
CA ALA A 159 1.22 14.37 -1.55
C ALA A 159 2.57 13.63 -1.71
N THR A 160 3.64 14.35 -1.81
CA THR A 160 5.04 13.90 -1.82
C THR A 160 5.37 12.89 -2.93
N ASP A 161 5.91 11.74 -2.58
CA ASP A 161 6.26 10.64 -3.48
C ASP A 161 5.07 9.70 -3.83
N GLN A 162 3.95 9.84 -3.13
CA GLN A 162 2.79 8.97 -3.28
C GLN A 162 2.23 8.90 -4.72
N PRO A 163 2.12 10.03 -5.49
CA PRO A 163 1.70 9.96 -6.88
C PRO A 163 2.67 9.18 -7.78
N PHE A 164 3.96 9.14 -7.44
CA PHE A 164 4.94 8.34 -8.16
C PHE A 164 4.66 6.85 -7.95
N TRP A 165 4.56 6.41 -6.70
CA TRP A 165 4.29 5.01 -6.38
C TRP A 165 2.92 4.56 -6.90
N ALA A 166 1.92 5.43 -6.83
CA ALA A 166 0.58 5.17 -7.34
C ALA A 166 0.58 4.85 -8.85
N ARG A 167 1.27 5.68 -9.64
CA ARG A 167 1.44 5.42 -11.08
C ARG A 167 2.24 4.15 -11.33
N ARG A 168 3.21 3.84 -10.47
CA ARG A 168 4.01 2.64 -10.61
C ARG A 168 3.19 1.37 -10.38
N VAL A 169 2.33 1.35 -9.36
CA VAL A 169 1.38 0.26 -9.10
C VAL A 169 0.49 -0.02 -10.32
N ALA A 170 -0.09 1.02 -10.93
CA ALA A 170 -0.89 0.88 -12.14
C ALA A 170 -0.07 0.39 -13.34
N ALA A 171 1.15 0.90 -13.53
CA ALA A 171 2.02 0.55 -14.65
C ALA A 171 2.49 -0.91 -14.65
N ILE A 172 2.54 -1.56 -13.48
CA ILE A 172 2.87 -2.99 -13.33
C ILE A 172 1.62 -3.86 -13.20
N ALA A 173 0.45 -3.34 -13.51
CA ALA A 173 -0.85 -4.01 -13.41
C ALA A 173 -1.15 -4.59 -12.02
N ALA A 174 -0.60 -4.00 -10.95
CA ALA A 174 -0.87 -4.43 -9.57
C ALA A 174 -2.02 -3.65 -8.92
N GLY A 175 -2.69 -2.78 -9.66
CA GLY A 175 -3.85 -2.01 -9.23
C GLY A 175 -4.40 -1.13 -10.34
N PRO A 176 -5.60 -0.56 -10.15
CA PRO A 176 -6.22 0.36 -11.09
C PRO A 176 -5.48 1.70 -11.17
N GLN A 177 -5.93 2.58 -12.07
CA GLN A 177 -5.43 3.95 -12.11
C GLN A 177 -5.65 4.65 -10.75
N PRO A 178 -4.66 5.42 -10.25
CA PRO A 178 -4.77 6.06 -8.94
C PRO A 178 -5.90 7.08 -8.89
N ILE A 179 -6.54 7.17 -7.73
CA ILE A 179 -7.58 8.17 -7.47
C ILE A 179 -6.97 9.26 -6.58
N PRO A 180 -6.60 10.44 -7.11
CA PRO A 180 -6.12 11.53 -6.27
C PRO A 180 -7.12 11.85 -5.15
N ILE A 181 -6.63 12.10 -3.92
CA ILE A 181 -7.49 12.29 -2.74
C ILE A 181 -8.63 13.31 -2.96
N ARG A 182 -8.36 14.40 -3.70
CA ARG A 182 -9.35 15.44 -4.01
C ARG A 182 -10.46 14.95 -4.93
N GLN A 183 -10.30 13.82 -5.56
CA GLN A 183 -11.22 13.20 -6.49
C GLN A 183 -11.82 11.90 -5.94
N PHE A 184 -11.47 11.53 -4.72
CA PHE A 184 -11.98 10.32 -4.10
C PHE A 184 -13.45 10.49 -3.76
N SER A 185 -14.28 9.65 -4.37
CA SER A 185 -15.74 9.64 -4.16
C SER A 185 -16.24 8.19 -4.12
N PRO A 186 -17.45 7.95 -3.59
CA PRO A 186 -18.03 6.61 -3.61
C PRO A 186 -18.07 5.98 -5.00
N GLU A 187 -18.42 6.76 -6.02
CA GLU A 187 -18.54 6.29 -7.41
C GLU A 187 -17.18 5.85 -7.97
N ARG A 188 -16.14 6.66 -7.80
CA ARG A 188 -14.79 6.34 -8.24
C ARG A 188 -14.21 5.15 -7.47
N PHE A 189 -14.52 5.06 -6.19
CA PHE A 189 -14.09 3.94 -5.37
C PHE A 189 -14.76 2.63 -5.81
N VAL A 190 -16.06 2.63 -6.07
CA VAL A 190 -16.80 1.49 -6.62
C VAL A 190 -16.20 1.04 -7.96
N ALA A 191 -15.92 1.98 -8.85
CA ALA A 191 -15.29 1.68 -10.14
C ALA A 191 -13.91 1.04 -9.96
N ALA A 192 -13.08 1.59 -9.05
CA ALA A 192 -11.75 1.04 -8.77
C ALA A 192 -11.80 -0.35 -8.11
N LEU A 193 -12.79 -0.62 -7.25
CA LEU A 193 -13.01 -1.95 -6.69
C LEU A 193 -13.35 -2.96 -7.79
N ALA A 194 -14.25 -2.60 -8.71
CA ALA A 194 -14.61 -3.46 -9.84
C ALA A 194 -13.43 -3.72 -10.78
N GLU A 195 -12.62 -2.69 -11.06
CA GLU A 195 -11.40 -2.84 -11.87
C GLU A 195 -10.36 -3.72 -11.18
N ALA A 196 -10.20 -3.58 -9.86
CA ALA A 196 -9.28 -4.39 -9.06
C ALA A 196 -9.66 -5.90 -9.03
N GLU A 197 -10.92 -6.23 -9.25
CA GLU A 197 -11.40 -7.63 -9.36
C GLU A 197 -11.13 -8.23 -10.75
N GLY A 198 -10.71 -7.43 -11.72
CA GLY A 198 -10.40 -7.90 -13.08
C GLY A 198 -9.18 -8.82 -13.14
N GLU A 199 -9.23 -9.85 -13.99
CA GLU A 199 -8.20 -10.89 -14.11
C GLU A 199 -6.79 -10.32 -14.34
N ASN A 200 -6.66 -9.28 -15.16
CA ASN A 200 -5.37 -8.65 -15.45
C ASN A 200 -4.70 -8.08 -14.20
N ILE A 201 -5.47 -7.37 -13.35
CA ILE A 201 -4.93 -6.77 -12.12
C ILE A 201 -4.67 -7.86 -11.07
N GLN A 202 -5.55 -8.83 -10.94
CA GLN A 202 -5.35 -9.96 -10.04
C GLN A 202 -4.07 -10.74 -10.39
N ALA A 203 -3.88 -11.07 -11.66
CA ALA A 203 -2.69 -11.78 -12.13
C ALA A 203 -1.42 -10.93 -11.98
N GLY A 204 -1.47 -9.64 -12.31
CA GLY A 204 -0.34 -8.71 -12.16
C GLY A 204 0.08 -8.54 -10.71
N ALA A 205 -0.88 -8.34 -9.80
CA ALA A 205 -0.62 -8.24 -8.37
C ALA A 205 0.00 -9.52 -7.81
N ALA A 206 -0.57 -10.68 -8.14
CA ALA A 206 -0.04 -11.98 -7.72
C ALA A 206 1.39 -12.23 -8.22
N GLU A 207 1.68 -11.90 -9.48
CA GLU A 207 3.01 -12.04 -10.07
C GLU A 207 4.05 -11.15 -9.37
N ILE A 208 3.74 -9.87 -9.17
CA ILE A 208 4.63 -8.96 -8.45
C ILE A 208 4.84 -9.41 -7.01
N GLY A 209 3.80 -9.86 -6.33
CA GLY A 209 3.89 -10.39 -4.96
C GLY A 209 4.88 -11.57 -4.89
N ARG A 210 4.79 -12.52 -5.81
CA ARG A 210 5.72 -13.67 -5.88
C ARG A 210 7.18 -13.23 -6.10
N ARG A 211 7.40 -12.24 -6.99
CA ARG A 211 8.75 -11.71 -7.24
C ARG A 211 9.34 -11.04 -6.02
N ILE A 212 8.58 -10.17 -5.35
CA ILE A 212 9.04 -9.49 -4.13
C ILE A 212 9.32 -10.48 -3.00
N GLN A 213 8.54 -11.54 -2.88
CA GLN A 213 8.76 -12.59 -1.86
C GLN A 213 10.01 -13.44 -2.15
N ALA A 214 10.49 -13.46 -3.39
CA ALA A 214 11.68 -14.20 -3.81
C ALA A 214 12.97 -13.35 -3.77
N GLU A 215 12.90 -12.05 -3.55
CA GLU A 215 14.04 -11.14 -3.42
C GLU A 215 14.69 -11.24 -2.04
#